data_c48c1233bb380f3a904478f90bcca2ca
#
_entry.id   c48c1233bb380f3a904478f90bcca2ca
#
_cell.length_a   1.000
_cell.length_b   1.000
_cell.length_c   1.000
_cell.angle_alpha   90.00
_cell.angle_beta   90.00
_cell.angle_gamma   90.00
#
_symmetry.space_group_name_H-M   'P 1'
#
loop_
_entity.id
_entity.type
_entity.pdbx_description
1 polymer ?
#
loop_
_entity_poly.entity_id
_entity_poly.type
_entity_poly.pdbx_seq_one_letter_code
_entity_poly.pdbx_strand_id
1 'polypeptide(L)'
;MTSTRAGQTDGTTTSVQDTAPEGPSASTIVFDAVTKRYPGGAPGARPAVDAFSAELRPGAITVLLGSSGCGKTTLLRMVNRMVEPTSGRVLIDGRDVTQGDAVALRRSIGYVMQNGGLLPHRRVIDNIALVPRLGGTPRADARARARELMDLVGLDASLARRYPHQLSGGQAQRVGVARALAADPGVLLMDEPFGAVDPLVRRDLQHELWRLQGELAKTVLFVTHDVDEALALGDEIILLRDGAEVAQRGTGAELLDEPADDFVIRFLGLDDAARARRLREVADATDAVARRSGPREASRRGAAGTESA
;
A
#
# COMPACT_ATOMS: atom_id res chain seq x y z
N MET A 1 4.31 -72.46 37.36
CA MET A 1 4.96 -72.22 36.06
C MET A 1 3.98 -71.54 35.19
N THR A 2 4.16 -70.25 34.99
CA THR A 2 3.82 -69.51 33.79
C THR A 2 4.06 -68.03 34.06
N SER A 3 5.03 -67.49 33.37
CA SER A 3 5.52 -66.12 33.45
C SER A 3 4.62 -65.17 32.64
N THR A 4 4.10 -64.12 33.23
CA THR A 4 3.34 -63.11 32.54
C THR A 4 4.29 -61.88 32.38
N ARG A 5 4.56 -61.55 31.10
CA ARG A 5 5.40 -60.46 30.65
C ARG A 5 4.56 -59.21 30.52
N ALA A 6 4.90 -58.16 31.28
CA ALA A 6 4.29 -56.85 31.17
C ALA A 6 4.76 -56.16 29.91
N GLY A 7 3.81 -55.63 29.08
CA GLY A 7 4.07 -54.78 27.93
C GLY A 7 4.12 -53.32 28.38
N GLN A 8 5.22 -52.65 28.08
CA GLN A 8 5.40 -51.24 28.20
C GLN A 8 4.77 -50.56 26.96
N THR A 9 3.81 -49.69 27.18
CA THR A 9 3.27 -48.79 26.13
C THR A 9 3.97 -47.47 26.25
N ASP A 10 4.85 -47.17 25.31
CA ASP A 10 5.45 -45.82 25.11
C ASP A 10 4.35 -44.86 24.63
N GLY A 11 3.99 -43.96 25.50
CA GLY A 11 3.11 -42.79 25.17
C GLY A 11 3.91 -41.67 24.54
N THR A 12 3.97 -41.64 23.20
CA THR A 12 4.48 -40.46 22.48
C THR A 12 3.44 -39.35 22.54
N THR A 13 3.61 -38.44 23.48
CA THR A 13 2.81 -37.19 23.52
C THR A 13 3.29 -36.26 22.40
N THR A 14 2.59 -36.26 21.29
CA THR A 14 2.76 -35.27 20.22
C THR A 14 2.20 -33.96 20.75
N SER A 15 3.07 -33.04 21.14
CA SER A 15 2.71 -31.66 21.45
C SER A 15 2.23 -30.97 20.15
N VAL A 16 0.92 -30.81 20.04
CA VAL A 16 0.31 -29.91 19.04
C VAL A 16 0.73 -28.50 19.45
N GLN A 17 1.68 -27.92 18.72
CA GLN A 17 1.95 -26.51 18.81
C GLN A 17 0.71 -25.77 18.30
N ASP A 18 0.03 -25.12 19.22
CA ASP A 18 -1.06 -24.17 18.96
C ASP A 18 -0.44 -22.94 18.31
N THR A 19 -0.22 -22.99 16.99
CA THR A 19 0.14 -21.82 16.20
C THR A 19 -1.11 -20.97 16.09
N ALA A 20 -1.17 -19.89 16.87
CA ALA A 20 -2.12 -18.81 16.66
C ALA A 20 -2.13 -18.46 15.16
N PRO A 21 -3.29 -18.16 14.55
CA PRO A 21 -3.34 -17.77 13.14
C PRO A 21 -2.50 -16.52 12.96
N GLU A 22 -1.34 -16.65 12.31
CA GLU A 22 -0.58 -15.50 11.81
C GLU A 22 -1.53 -14.72 10.90
N GLY A 23 -1.80 -13.46 11.24
CA GLY A 23 -2.54 -12.55 10.38
C GLY A 23 -1.87 -12.50 9.00
N PRO A 24 -2.58 -12.13 7.93
CA PRO A 24 -2.02 -12.16 6.59
C PRO A 24 -0.73 -11.35 6.57
N SER A 25 0.38 -12.05 6.34
CA SER A 25 1.71 -11.48 6.22
C SER A 25 1.74 -10.49 5.06
N ALA A 26 2.62 -9.49 5.15
CA ALA A 26 2.84 -8.55 4.06
C ALA A 26 3.15 -9.28 2.75
N SER A 27 2.45 -8.91 1.68
CA SER A 27 2.59 -9.54 0.36
C SER A 27 3.67 -8.84 -0.47
N THR A 28 4.41 -9.61 -1.26
CA THR A 28 5.36 -9.06 -2.25
C THR A 28 4.62 -8.67 -3.52
N ILE A 29 4.95 -7.51 -4.11
CA ILE A 29 4.46 -7.10 -5.43
C ILE A 29 5.64 -6.98 -6.39
N VAL A 30 5.56 -7.64 -7.55
CA VAL A 30 6.59 -7.57 -8.59
C VAL A 30 5.98 -7.14 -9.92
N PHE A 31 6.56 -6.11 -10.53
CA PHE A 31 6.34 -5.73 -11.91
C PHE A 31 7.47 -6.31 -12.76
N ASP A 32 7.17 -7.14 -13.74
CA ASP A 32 8.13 -7.81 -14.61
C ASP A 32 7.92 -7.30 -16.06
N ALA A 33 8.73 -6.31 -16.46
CA ALA A 33 8.76 -5.67 -17.78
C ALA A 33 7.36 -5.27 -18.30
N VAL A 34 6.52 -4.70 -17.43
CA VAL A 34 5.14 -4.35 -17.80
C VAL A 34 5.10 -3.18 -18.76
N THR A 35 4.35 -3.34 -19.85
CA THR A 35 4.09 -2.29 -20.83
C THR A 35 2.58 -2.09 -20.99
N LYS A 36 2.16 -0.82 -21.13
CA LYS A 36 0.77 -0.48 -21.43
C LYS A 36 0.65 0.50 -22.59
N ARG A 37 0.00 0.06 -23.62
CA ARG A 37 -0.45 0.91 -24.73
C ARG A 37 -1.98 0.96 -24.73
N TYR A 38 -2.54 2.16 -24.68
CA TYR A 38 -3.99 2.33 -24.82
C TYR A 38 -4.36 2.41 -26.29
N PRO A 39 -5.52 1.84 -26.71
CA PRO A 39 -6.04 1.98 -28.07
C PRO A 39 -6.30 3.45 -28.41
N GLY A 40 -6.09 3.84 -29.66
CA GLY A 40 -6.39 5.20 -30.16
C GLY A 40 -5.25 6.22 -30.02
N GLY A 41 -4.08 5.83 -29.53
CA GLY A 41 -2.88 6.68 -29.59
C GLY A 41 -2.39 6.87 -31.03
N ALA A 42 -1.74 8.01 -31.33
CA ALA A 42 -1.10 8.25 -32.62
C ALA A 42 -0.09 7.14 -32.96
N PRO A 43 0.15 6.80 -34.24
CA PRO A 43 1.22 5.89 -34.62
C PRO A 43 2.56 6.37 -34.06
N GLY A 44 3.27 5.52 -33.31
CA GLY A 44 4.53 5.88 -32.66
C GLY A 44 4.40 6.61 -31.30
N ALA A 45 3.19 6.83 -30.79
CA ALA A 45 3.02 7.41 -29.46
C ALA A 45 3.69 6.54 -28.38
N ARG A 46 4.34 7.19 -27.43
CA ARG A 46 4.95 6.52 -26.27
C ARG A 46 3.89 5.75 -25.49
N PRO A 47 4.20 4.54 -24.98
CA PRO A 47 3.28 3.81 -24.10
C PRO A 47 2.98 4.63 -22.83
N ALA A 48 1.84 4.41 -22.23
CA ALA A 48 1.52 4.96 -20.91
C ALA A 48 2.44 4.35 -19.80
N VAL A 49 2.90 3.13 -20.03
CA VAL A 49 3.95 2.44 -19.25
C VAL A 49 4.82 1.70 -20.25
N ASP A 50 6.14 1.85 -20.15
CA ASP A 50 7.11 1.27 -21.07
C ASP A 50 8.13 0.40 -20.35
N ALA A 51 7.97 -0.92 -20.42
CA ALA A 51 8.84 -1.96 -19.86
C ALA A 51 9.23 -1.73 -18.38
N PHE A 52 8.30 -1.25 -17.57
CA PHE A 52 8.56 -0.98 -16.15
C PHE A 52 8.78 -2.28 -15.38
N SER A 53 9.87 -2.32 -14.59
CA SER A 53 10.21 -3.42 -13.70
C SER A 53 10.54 -2.90 -12.32
N ALA A 54 9.91 -3.47 -11.30
CA ALA A 54 10.19 -3.17 -9.90
C ALA A 54 9.69 -4.30 -9.01
N GLU A 55 10.42 -4.60 -7.96
CA GLU A 55 9.98 -5.40 -6.83
C GLU A 55 9.76 -4.47 -5.64
N LEU A 56 8.57 -4.52 -5.04
CA LEU A 56 8.20 -3.69 -3.89
C LEU A 56 8.45 -4.47 -2.61
N ARG A 57 9.04 -3.81 -1.61
CA ARG A 57 9.33 -4.44 -0.32
C ARG A 57 8.06 -4.79 0.43
N PRO A 58 7.93 -6.04 0.91
CA PRO A 58 6.82 -6.44 1.77
C PRO A 58 6.79 -5.60 3.06
N GLY A 59 5.60 -5.22 3.51
CA GLY A 59 5.41 -4.48 4.76
C GLY A 59 5.93 -3.05 4.75
N ALA A 60 6.24 -2.49 3.58
CA ALA A 60 6.73 -1.13 3.41
C ALA A 60 5.75 -0.29 2.59
N ILE A 61 5.87 1.04 2.71
CA ILE A 61 5.21 2.00 1.84
C ILE A 61 6.16 2.32 0.68
N THR A 62 5.84 1.84 -0.53
CA THR A 62 6.51 2.29 -1.75
C THR A 62 5.68 3.38 -2.42
N VAL A 63 6.28 4.54 -2.64
CA VAL A 63 5.63 5.68 -3.27
C VAL A 63 6.02 5.77 -4.74
N LEU A 64 5.02 5.78 -5.65
CA LEU A 64 5.22 6.20 -7.03
C LEU A 64 5.00 7.71 -7.11
N LEU A 65 6.07 8.46 -7.32
CA LEU A 65 6.10 9.91 -7.44
C LEU A 65 6.31 10.31 -8.90
N GLY A 66 5.73 11.40 -9.36
CA GLY A 66 5.94 11.91 -10.71
C GLY A 66 4.82 12.84 -11.19
N SER A 67 5.00 13.44 -12.37
CA SER A 67 4.02 14.34 -12.98
C SER A 67 2.69 13.64 -13.29
N SER A 68 1.62 14.46 -13.47
CA SER A 68 0.34 13.91 -13.92
C SER A 68 0.50 13.28 -15.32
N GLY A 69 -0.08 12.07 -15.51
CA GLY A 69 -0.02 11.36 -16.77
C GLY A 69 1.22 10.49 -16.99
N CYS A 70 2.24 10.51 -16.11
CA CYS A 70 3.46 9.71 -16.31
C CYS A 70 3.30 8.19 -16.17
N GLY A 71 2.12 7.68 -15.78
CA GLY A 71 1.83 6.24 -15.73
C GLY A 71 1.56 5.66 -14.34
N LYS A 72 1.69 6.41 -13.24
CA LYS A 72 1.53 5.95 -11.85
C LYS A 72 0.21 5.20 -11.59
N THR A 73 -0.91 5.85 -11.86
CA THR A 73 -2.25 5.25 -11.67
C THR A 73 -2.46 4.03 -12.58
N THR A 74 -1.82 3.99 -13.75
CA THR A 74 -1.86 2.81 -14.64
C THR A 74 -1.13 1.65 -14.00
N LEU A 75 0.08 1.86 -13.45
CA LEU A 75 0.82 0.84 -12.70
C LEU A 75 0.02 0.33 -11.50
N LEU A 76 -0.50 1.24 -10.68
CA LEU A 76 -1.30 0.88 -9.51
C LEU A 76 -2.52 0.02 -9.92
N ARG A 77 -3.23 0.39 -11.00
CA ARG A 77 -4.41 -0.34 -11.49
C ARG A 77 -4.09 -1.67 -12.16
N MET A 78 -2.84 -1.93 -12.53
CA MET A 78 -2.41 -3.26 -12.96
C MET A 78 -2.37 -4.24 -11.79
N VAL A 79 -1.99 -3.82 -10.59
CA VAL A 79 -1.90 -4.68 -9.40
C VAL A 79 -3.26 -5.30 -9.07
N ASN A 80 -4.35 -4.53 -9.15
CA ASN A 80 -5.71 -5.02 -8.89
C ASN A 80 -6.44 -5.49 -10.16
N ARG A 81 -5.73 -5.61 -11.28
CA ARG A 81 -6.28 -6.04 -12.58
C ARG A 81 -7.48 -5.19 -13.04
N MET A 82 -7.51 -3.90 -12.70
CA MET A 82 -8.43 -2.94 -13.33
C MET A 82 -7.92 -2.50 -14.70
N VAL A 83 -6.62 -2.57 -14.90
CA VAL A 83 -5.93 -2.39 -16.18
C VAL A 83 -5.04 -3.61 -16.40
N GLU A 84 -5.17 -4.28 -17.54
CA GLU A 84 -4.27 -5.36 -17.92
C GLU A 84 -3.07 -4.80 -18.71
N PRO A 85 -1.85 -5.25 -18.46
CA PRO A 85 -0.68 -4.88 -19.26
C PRO A 85 -0.86 -5.36 -20.72
N THR A 86 -0.24 -4.67 -21.67
CA THR A 86 -0.16 -5.10 -23.06
C THR A 86 0.91 -6.19 -23.22
N SER A 87 1.98 -6.12 -22.44
CA SER A 87 3.04 -7.14 -22.31
C SER A 87 3.68 -7.05 -20.93
N GLY A 88 4.45 -8.07 -20.55
CA GLY A 88 4.95 -8.23 -19.20
C GLY A 88 3.85 -8.75 -18.25
N ARG A 89 4.14 -8.78 -16.96
CA ARG A 89 3.21 -9.31 -15.95
C ARG A 89 3.39 -8.65 -14.59
N VAL A 90 2.35 -8.68 -13.77
CA VAL A 90 2.39 -8.28 -12.36
C VAL A 90 2.18 -9.53 -11.51
N LEU A 91 3.02 -9.69 -10.48
CA LEU A 91 2.94 -10.82 -9.57
C LEU A 91 2.63 -10.30 -8.16
N ILE A 92 1.78 -11.02 -7.43
CA ILE A 92 1.58 -10.87 -5.99
C ILE A 92 1.92 -12.22 -5.36
N ASP A 93 2.89 -12.26 -4.44
CA ASP A 93 3.42 -13.48 -3.81
C ASP A 93 3.79 -14.55 -4.84
N GLY A 94 4.44 -14.12 -5.93
CA GLY A 94 4.88 -14.98 -7.03
C GLY A 94 3.76 -15.45 -7.98
N ARG A 95 2.50 -15.07 -7.74
CA ARG A 95 1.35 -15.44 -8.58
C ARG A 95 0.99 -14.30 -9.52
N ASP A 96 0.87 -14.60 -10.81
CA ASP A 96 0.43 -13.62 -11.82
C ASP A 96 -1.02 -13.20 -11.55
N VAL A 97 -1.24 -11.88 -11.43
CA VAL A 97 -2.56 -11.29 -11.16
C VAL A 97 -3.58 -11.57 -12.27
N THR A 98 -3.14 -11.95 -13.47
CA THR A 98 -4.01 -12.32 -14.58
C THR A 98 -4.56 -13.74 -14.45
N GLN A 99 -3.93 -14.56 -13.60
CA GLN A 99 -4.38 -15.92 -13.32
C GLN A 99 -5.48 -15.93 -12.26
N GLY A 100 -6.56 -16.63 -12.51
CA GLY A 100 -7.67 -16.78 -11.57
C GLY A 100 -8.77 -15.71 -11.66
N ASP A 101 -9.62 -15.68 -10.64
CA ASP A 101 -10.78 -14.78 -10.60
C ASP A 101 -10.40 -13.36 -10.22
N ALA A 102 -10.62 -12.42 -11.14
CA ALA A 102 -10.37 -11.00 -10.93
C ALA A 102 -11.20 -10.38 -9.80
N VAL A 103 -12.38 -10.92 -9.50
CA VAL A 103 -13.24 -10.43 -8.41
C VAL A 103 -12.66 -10.86 -7.06
N ALA A 104 -12.21 -12.10 -6.96
CA ALA A 104 -11.53 -12.62 -5.76
C ALA A 104 -10.24 -11.82 -5.49
N LEU A 105 -9.41 -11.57 -6.51
CA LEU A 105 -8.22 -10.73 -6.40
C LEU A 105 -8.56 -9.33 -5.87
N ARG A 106 -9.55 -8.64 -6.45
CA ARG A 106 -9.93 -7.29 -6.01
C ARG A 106 -10.50 -7.24 -4.60
N ARG A 107 -11.08 -8.34 -4.11
CA ARG A 107 -11.55 -8.44 -2.72
C ARG A 107 -10.43 -8.69 -1.72
N SER A 108 -9.30 -9.28 -2.15
CA SER A 108 -8.12 -9.50 -1.31
C SER A 108 -7.19 -8.31 -1.24
N ILE A 109 -7.41 -7.27 -2.06
CA ILE A 109 -6.61 -6.04 -2.11
C ILE A 109 -7.41 -4.88 -1.54
N GLY A 110 -6.85 -4.12 -0.61
CA GLY A 110 -7.42 -2.86 -0.17
C GLY A 110 -7.18 -1.76 -1.20
N TYR A 111 -8.21 -0.98 -1.54
CA TYR A 111 -8.07 0.10 -2.51
C TYR A 111 -8.70 1.40 -1.99
N VAL A 112 -7.84 2.41 -1.80
CA VAL A 112 -8.24 3.79 -1.46
C VAL A 112 -8.17 4.62 -2.73
N MET A 113 -9.32 5.08 -3.20
CA MET A 113 -9.48 5.88 -4.43
C MET A 113 -9.34 7.36 -4.14
N GLN A 114 -8.87 8.14 -5.11
CA GLN A 114 -8.67 9.59 -5.03
C GLN A 114 -9.87 10.38 -4.45
N ASN A 115 -11.09 9.99 -4.80
CA ASN A 115 -12.32 10.63 -4.31
C ASN A 115 -13.04 9.81 -3.24
N GLY A 116 -12.31 8.98 -2.46
CA GLY A 116 -12.86 8.08 -1.44
C GLY A 116 -13.73 6.94 -1.99
N GLY A 117 -14.37 7.11 -3.15
CA GLY A 117 -15.19 6.10 -3.84
C GLY A 117 -16.30 5.50 -2.97
N LEU A 118 -16.82 6.24 -1.99
CA LEU A 118 -17.88 5.78 -1.10
C LEU A 118 -19.21 5.67 -1.84
N LEU A 119 -20.00 4.65 -1.50
CA LEU A 119 -21.33 4.48 -2.03
C LEU A 119 -22.29 5.50 -1.38
N PRO A 120 -22.81 6.48 -2.14
CA PRO A 120 -23.53 7.64 -1.58
C PRO A 120 -24.85 7.24 -0.90
N HIS A 121 -25.46 6.13 -1.34
CA HIS A 121 -26.71 5.60 -0.81
C HIS A 121 -26.52 4.63 0.39
N ARG A 122 -25.27 4.38 0.80
CA ARG A 122 -24.97 3.54 1.98
C ARG A 122 -24.44 4.39 3.12
N ARG A 123 -24.76 3.99 4.34
CA ARG A 123 -24.22 4.60 5.56
C ARG A 123 -22.73 4.30 5.70
N VAL A 124 -22.03 5.07 6.51
CA VAL A 124 -20.59 4.88 6.82
C VAL A 124 -20.29 3.44 7.21
N ILE A 125 -21.01 2.91 8.21
CA ILE A 125 -20.82 1.54 8.68
C ILE A 125 -21.01 0.49 7.58
N ASP A 126 -21.96 0.71 6.65
CA ASP A 126 -22.25 -0.21 5.56
C ASP A 126 -21.30 -0.02 4.37
N ASN A 127 -20.64 1.16 4.23
CA ASN A 127 -19.52 1.37 3.31
C ASN A 127 -18.30 0.57 3.76
N ILE A 128 -17.94 0.66 5.04
CA ILE A 128 -16.78 -0.07 5.60
C ILE A 128 -17.04 -1.58 5.56
N ALA A 129 -18.20 -2.05 5.98
CA ALA A 129 -18.57 -3.46 5.99
C ALA A 129 -18.77 -4.08 4.58
N LEU A 130 -18.61 -3.33 3.50
CA LEU A 130 -18.99 -3.76 2.15
C LEU A 130 -18.19 -4.96 1.68
N VAL A 131 -16.85 -4.88 1.72
CA VAL A 131 -15.98 -5.92 1.16
C VAL A 131 -16.11 -7.24 1.93
N PRO A 132 -16.05 -7.28 3.27
CA PRO A 132 -16.33 -8.51 4.02
C PRO A 132 -17.70 -9.11 3.70
N ARG A 133 -18.73 -8.28 3.55
CA ARG A 133 -20.08 -8.72 3.17
C ARG A 133 -20.13 -9.40 1.79
N LEU A 134 -19.40 -8.84 0.81
CA LEU A 134 -19.26 -9.44 -0.52
C LEU A 134 -18.43 -10.75 -0.47
N GLY A 135 -17.59 -10.91 0.54
CA GLY A 135 -16.86 -12.15 0.83
C GLY A 135 -17.66 -13.21 1.59
N GLY A 136 -18.94 -12.93 1.93
CA GLY A 136 -19.82 -13.87 2.64
C GLY A 136 -19.85 -13.71 4.16
N THR A 137 -19.08 -12.78 4.75
CA THR A 137 -19.11 -12.53 6.20
C THR A 137 -20.52 -12.13 6.65
N PRO A 138 -21.07 -12.70 7.74
CA PRO A 138 -22.36 -12.31 8.29
C PRO A 138 -22.45 -10.81 8.57
N ARG A 139 -23.66 -10.23 8.42
CA ARG A 139 -23.83 -8.77 8.54
C ARG A 139 -23.45 -8.23 9.92
N ALA A 140 -23.71 -9.00 10.98
CA ALA A 140 -23.37 -8.61 12.34
C ALA A 140 -21.86 -8.50 12.52
N ASP A 141 -21.11 -9.49 12.06
CA ASP A 141 -19.66 -9.60 12.20
C ASP A 141 -18.95 -8.54 11.34
N ALA A 142 -19.39 -8.37 10.08
CA ALA A 142 -18.85 -7.33 9.21
C ALA A 142 -19.08 -5.92 9.77
N ARG A 143 -20.20 -5.67 10.47
CA ARG A 143 -20.45 -4.39 11.15
C ARG A 143 -19.69 -4.26 12.47
N ALA A 144 -19.43 -5.35 13.18
CA ALA A 144 -18.55 -5.34 14.36
C ALA A 144 -17.13 -4.93 13.92
N ARG A 145 -16.59 -5.61 12.92
CA ARG A 145 -15.29 -5.25 12.32
C ARG A 145 -15.24 -3.80 11.81
N ALA A 146 -16.33 -3.33 11.20
CA ALA A 146 -16.40 -1.94 10.73
C ALA A 146 -16.33 -0.91 11.87
N ARG A 147 -16.86 -1.21 13.07
CA ARG A 147 -16.73 -0.32 14.24
C ARG A 147 -15.30 -0.30 14.78
N GLU A 148 -14.66 -1.46 14.89
CA GLU A 148 -13.25 -1.55 15.26
C GLU A 148 -12.38 -0.70 14.34
N LEU A 149 -12.62 -0.78 13.02
CA LEU A 149 -11.89 0.00 12.03
C LEU A 149 -12.22 1.50 12.08
N MET A 150 -13.46 1.88 12.44
CA MET A 150 -13.79 3.29 12.68
C MET A 150 -12.96 3.84 13.84
N ASP A 151 -12.86 3.10 14.93
CA ASP A 151 -12.05 3.47 16.08
C ASP A 151 -10.56 3.54 15.69
N LEU A 152 -10.07 2.53 14.99
CA LEU A 152 -8.68 2.44 14.51
C LEU A 152 -8.26 3.66 13.66
N VAL A 153 -9.14 4.17 12.79
CA VAL A 153 -8.86 5.36 11.95
C VAL A 153 -9.34 6.67 12.59
N GLY A 154 -9.64 6.69 13.89
CA GLY A 154 -10.05 7.88 14.63
C GLY A 154 -11.37 8.50 14.16
N LEU A 155 -12.35 7.70 13.75
CA LEU A 155 -13.70 8.13 13.41
C LEU A 155 -14.63 7.97 14.60
N ASP A 156 -15.32 9.05 14.99
CA ASP A 156 -16.33 9.00 16.04
C ASP A 156 -17.47 8.02 15.71
N ALA A 157 -17.84 7.18 16.68
CA ALA A 157 -18.85 6.15 16.50
C ALA A 157 -20.23 6.70 16.08
N SER A 158 -20.56 7.96 16.39
CA SER A 158 -21.81 8.62 15.97
C SER A 158 -21.91 8.77 14.45
N LEU A 159 -20.78 8.78 13.75
CA LEU A 159 -20.71 8.87 12.29
C LEU A 159 -21.19 7.58 11.60
N ALA A 160 -21.25 6.44 12.30
CA ALA A 160 -21.62 5.14 11.73
C ALA A 160 -22.94 5.15 10.95
N ARG A 161 -23.92 5.98 11.39
CA ARG A 161 -25.24 6.09 10.78
C ARG A 161 -25.36 7.16 9.72
N ARG A 162 -24.35 8.03 9.54
CA ARG A 162 -24.33 9.09 8.53
C ARG A 162 -24.10 8.53 7.13
N TYR A 163 -24.44 9.34 6.14
CA TYR A 163 -24.19 9.10 4.73
C TYR A 163 -22.96 9.90 4.27
N PRO A 164 -22.27 9.52 3.17
CA PRO A 164 -21.07 10.19 2.69
C PRO A 164 -21.21 11.71 2.51
N HIS A 165 -22.36 12.19 2.02
CA HIS A 165 -22.60 13.64 1.84
C HIS A 165 -22.72 14.44 3.15
N GLN A 166 -22.77 13.77 4.30
CA GLN A 166 -22.82 14.37 5.63
C GLN A 166 -21.44 14.40 6.33
N LEU A 167 -20.39 14.01 5.62
CA LEU A 167 -19.01 13.93 6.12
C LEU A 167 -18.17 15.08 5.59
N SER A 168 -17.17 15.52 6.37
CA SER A 168 -16.09 16.33 5.84
C SER A 168 -15.20 15.49 4.89
N GLY A 169 -14.38 16.15 4.04
CA GLY A 169 -13.45 15.46 3.15
C GLY A 169 -12.53 14.50 3.89
N GLY A 170 -11.95 14.92 5.01
CA GLY A 170 -11.09 14.08 5.85
C GLY A 170 -11.83 12.89 6.48
N GLN A 171 -13.08 13.11 6.94
CA GLN A 171 -13.92 12.00 7.46
C GLN A 171 -14.23 10.99 6.35
N ALA A 172 -14.60 11.45 5.16
CA ALA A 172 -14.86 10.57 4.02
C ALA A 172 -13.59 9.77 3.63
N GLN A 173 -12.43 10.40 3.68
CA GLN A 173 -11.15 9.74 3.42
C GLN A 173 -10.84 8.65 4.45
N ARG A 174 -11.01 8.93 5.75
CA ARG A 174 -10.86 7.93 6.83
C ARG A 174 -11.82 6.75 6.64
N VAL A 175 -13.05 6.99 6.21
CA VAL A 175 -14.01 5.91 5.86
C VAL A 175 -13.47 5.08 4.68
N GLY A 176 -12.88 5.72 3.68
CA GLY A 176 -12.24 5.04 2.54
C GLY A 176 -11.09 4.12 2.97
N VAL A 177 -10.23 4.60 3.88
CA VAL A 177 -9.13 3.81 4.46
C VAL A 177 -9.68 2.64 5.29
N ALA A 178 -10.63 2.88 6.19
CA ALA A 178 -11.28 1.83 6.99
C ALA A 178 -11.93 0.74 6.11
N ARG A 179 -12.60 1.15 5.02
CA ARG A 179 -13.17 0.20 4.05
C ARG A 179 -12.09 -0.64 3.36
N ALA A 180 -10.97 -0.02 2.97
CA ALA A 180 -9.86 -0.72 2.32
C ALA A 180 -9.23 -1.77 3.25
N LEU A 181 -9.19 -1.51 4.55
CA LEU A 181 -8.67 -2.42 5.58
C LEU A 181 -9.68 -3.49 6.03
N ALA A 182 -10.96 -3.39 5.65
CA ALA A 182 -12.03 -4.20 6.23
C ALA A 182 -11.91 -5.70 5.96
N ALA A 183 -11.32 -6.09 4.84
CA ALA A 183 -11.06 -7.49 4.49
C ALA A 183 -9.69 -7.98 4.96
N ASP A 184 -8.99 -7.21 5.79
CA ASP A 184 -7.62 -7.48 6.26
C ASP A 184 -6.64 -7.85 5.13
N PRO A 185 -6.48 -6.98 4.10
CA PRO A 185 -5.67 -7.28 2.94
C PRO A 185 -4.17 -7.31 3.25
N GLY A 186 -3.38 -8.13 2.54
CA GLY A 186 -1.92 -8.08 2.57
C GLY A 186 -1.34 -6.90 1.77
N VAL A 187 -2.09 -6.41 0.77
CA VAL A 187 -1.73 -5.30 -0.13
C VAL A 187 -2.74 -4.16 0.01
N LEU A 188 -2.24 -2.94 0.11
CA LEU A 188 -3.03 -1.72 0.13
C LEU A 188 -2.59 -0.79 -1.02
N LEU A 189 -3.52 -0.45 -1.91
CA LEU A 189 -3.30 0.47 -3.01
C LEU A 189 -3.93 1.82 -2.69
N MET A 190 -3.19 2.91 -2.88
CA MET A 190 -3.66 4.27 -2.60
C MET A 190 -3.39 5.18 -3.81
N ASP A 191 -4.46 5.66 -4.45
CA ASP A 191 -4.40 6.50 -5.65
C ASP A 191 -4.71 7.95 -5.27
N GLU A 192 -3.68 8.77 -5.08
CA GLU A 192 -3.76 10.19 -4.66
C GLU A 192 -4.74 10.42 -3.49
N PRO A 193 -4.61 9.69 -2.37
CA PRO A 193 -5.65 9.64 -1.35
C PRO A 193 -5.89 10.98 -0.65
N PHE A 194 -4.96 11.90 -0.68
CA PHE A 194 -5.06 13.18 0.03
C PHE A 194 -5.26 14.39 -0.89
N GLY A 195 -5.40 14.18 -2.21
CA GLY A 195 -5.50 15.26 -3.19
C GLY A 195 -6.68 16.22 -3.00
N ALA A 196 -7.79 15.74 -2.42
CA ALA A 196 -9.00 16.54 -2.17
C ALA A 196 -9.19 16.95 -0.69
N VAL A 197 -8.14 16.85 0.13
CA VAL A 197 -8.21 17.09 1.58
C VAL A 197 -7.49 18.43 1.93
N ASP A 198 -8.07 19.17 2.87
CA ASP A 198 -7.49 20.38 3.44
C ASP A 198 -6.07 20.14 3.99
N PRO A 199 -5.11 21.08 3.84
CA PRO A 199 -3.72 20.87 4.25
C PRO A 199 -3.51 20.50 5.73
N LEU A 200 -4.32 21.02 6.66
CA LEU A 200 -4.20 20.65 8.08
C LEU A 200 -4.67 19.22 8.31
N VAL A 201 -5.83 18.88 7.78
CA VAL A 201 -6.40 17.52 7.87
C VAL A 201 -5.52 16.51 7.15
N ARG A 202 -4.87 16.90 6.06
CA ARG A 202 -3.93 16.06 5.31
C ARG A 202 -2.78 15.57 6.19
N ARG A 203 -2.15 16.46 6.95
CA ARG A 203 -1.05 16.09 7.87
C ARG A 203 -1.50 15.08 8.93
N ASP A 204 -2.66 15.28 9.51
CA ASP A 204 -3.23 14.36 10.50
C ASP A 204 -3.47 12.98 9.89
N LEU A 205 -3.97 12.92 8.64
CA LEU A 205 -4.20 11.68 7.92
C LEU A 205 -2.90 10.97 7.53
N GLN A 206 -1.86 11.71 7.17
CA GLN A 206 -0.53 11.16 6.88
C GLN A 206 0.10 10.54 8.14
N HIS A 207 0.05 11.24 9.28
CA HIS A 207 0.51 10.69 10.55
C HIS A 207 -0.28 9.43 10.95
N GLU A 208 -1.60 9.45 10.75
CA GLU A 208 -2.46 8.31 11.05
C GLU A 208 -2.14 7.10 10.15
N LEU A 209 -1.97 7.32 8.84
CA LEU A 209 -1.56 6.26 7.90
C LEU A 209 -0.22 5.66 8.29
N TRP A 210 0.73 6.52 8.68
CA TRP A 210 2.04 6.09 9.10
C TRP A 210 1.98 5.24 10.37
N ARG A 211 1.18 5.65 11.38
CA ARG A 211 0.92 4.88 12.60
C ARG A 211 0.30 3.51 12.28
N LEU A 212 -0.77 3.51 11.46
CA LEU A 212 -1.45 2.29 11.02
C LEU A 212 -0.50 1.33 10.30
N GLN A 213 0.39 1.85 9.46
CA GLN A 213 1.37 1.02 8.78
C GLN A 213 2.36 0.36 9.76
N GLY A 214 2.76 1.07 10.80
CA GLY A 214 3.60 0.51 11.87
C GLY A 214 2.94 -0.65 12.62
N GLU A 215 1.62 -0.57 12.83
CA GLU A 215 0.83 -1.59 13.54
C GLU A 215 0.44 -2.77 12.65
N LEU A 216 0.10 -2.52 11.39
CA LEU A 216 -0.50 -3.51 10.48
C LEU A 216 0.51 -4.17 9.56
N ALA A 217 1.68 -3.57 9.35
CA ALA A 217 2.77 -4.04 8.48
C ALA A 217 2.30 -4.50 7.08
N LYS A 218 1.36 -3.77 6.47
CA LYS A 218 0.83 -4.08 5.13
C LYS A 218 1.78 -3.59 4.04
N THR A 219 1.81 -4.25 2.89
CA THR A 219 2.51 -3.70 1.72
C THR A 219 1.65 -2.63 1.07
N VAL A 220 2.16 -1.40 1.04
CA VAL A 220 1.43 -0.24 0.52
C VAL A 220 2.08 0.25 -0.76
N LEU A 221 1.30 0.33 -1.84
CA LEU A 221 1.66 1.07 -3.05
C LEU A 221 0.88 2.38 -3.07
N PHE A 222 1.61 3.47 -2.87
CA PHE A 222 1.06 4.82 -2.76
C PHE A 222 1.40 5.64 -4.01
N VAL A 223 0.41 6.28 -4.61
CA VAL A 223 0.58 7.16 -5.78
C VAL A 223 0.32 8.59 -5.38
N THR A 224 1.25 9.48 -5.68
CA THR A 224 1.11 10.92 -5.50
C THR A 224 1.92 11.70 -6.53
N HIS A 225 1.59 12.97 -6.71
CA HIS A 225 2.41 13.96 -7.41
C HIS A 225 3.01 14.99 -6.43
N ASP A 226 2.74 14.84 -5.14
CA ASP A 226 3.20 15.76 -4.08
C ASP A 226 4.49 15.21 -3.45
N VAL A 227 5.58 16.00 -3.57
CA VAL A 227 6.91 15.65 -3.05
C VAL A 227 6.90 15.57 -1.52
N ASP A 228 6.22 16.51 -0.85
CA ASP A 228 6.13 16.52 0.62
C ASP A 228 5.43 15.24 1.13
N GLU A 229 4.37 14.76 0.45
CA GLU A 229 3.71 13.49 0.77
C GLU A 229 4.64 12.28 0.58
N ALA A 230 5.37 12.25 -0.54
CA ALA A 230 6.28 11.16 -0.84
C ALA A 230 7.38 11.03 0.22
N LEU A 231 7.98 12.16 0.63
CA LEU A 231 9.01 12.21 1.67
C LEU A 231 8.47 11.88 3.07
N ALA A 232 7.24 12.31 3.37
CA ALA A 232 6.62 12.09 4.68
C ALA A 232 6.19 10.63 4.90
N LEU A 233 5.88 9.88 3.84
CA LEU A 233 5.26 8.56 3.96
C LEU A 233 6.13 7.42 3.44
N GLY A 234 6.97 7.67 2.42
CA GLY A 234 7.65 6.62 1.68
C GLY A 234 8.82 6.00 2.44
N ASP A 235 8.77 4.70 2.68
CA ASP A 235 9.97 3.93 3.02
C ASP A 235 10.89 3.81 1.81
N GLU A 236 10.29 3.85 0.61
CA GLU A 236 10.96 3.87 -0.68
C GLU A 236 10.16 4.73 -1.66
N ILE A 237 10.84 5.54 -2.45
CA ILE A 237 10.25 6.41 -3.46
C ILE A 237 10.79 6.00 -4.82
N ILE A 238 9.89 5.81 -5.78
CA ILE A 238 10.22 5.60 -7.20
C ILE A 238 9.74 6.84 -7.95
N LEU A 239 10.66 7.73 -8.30
CA LEU A 239 10.36 8.90 -9.11
C LEU A 239 10.29 8.52 -10.58
N LEU A 240 9.17 8.84 -11.22
CA LEU A 240 8.85 8.45 -12.59
C LEU A 240 8.80 9.66 -13.54
N ARG A 241 9.36 9.45 -14.74
CA ARG A 241 9.15 10.28 -15.94
C ARG A 241 7.99 9.74 -16.75
N ASP A 242 7.66 10.41 -17.85
CA ASP A 242 6.64 9.97 -18.81
C ASP A 242 6.91 8.54 -19.31
N GLY A 243 5.85 7.76 -19.43
CA GLY A 243 5.92 6.34 -19.80
C GLY A 243 6.35 5.43 -18.64
N ALA A 244 6.26 5.91 -17.42
CA ALA A 244 6.69 5.22 -16.19
C ALA A 244 8.19 4.85 -16.18
N GLU A 245 9.03 5.62 -16.89
CA GLU A 245 10.47 5.48 -16.83
C GLU A 245 10.98 5.89 -15.45
N VAL A 246 11.77 5.02 -14.80
CA VAL A 246 12.34 5.32 -13.49
C VAL A 246 13.45 6.36 -13.62
N ALA A 247 13.23 7.55 -13.07
CA ALA A 247 14.24 8.60 -13.00
C ALA A 247 15.22 8.34 -11.84
N GLN A 248 14.66 8.00 -10.67
CA GLN A 248 15.43 7.59 -9.49
C GLN A 248 14.58 6.73 -8.57
N ARG A 249 15.22 5.81 -7.87
CA ARG A 249 14.63 4.97 -6.84
C ARG A 249 15.51 5.00 -5.59
N GLY A 250 14.92 5.17 -4.43
CA GLY A 250 15.63 5.21 -3.15
C GLY A 250 14.76 5.69 -2.00
N THR A 251 15.38 5.94 -0.87
CA THR A 251 14.77 6.61 0.28
C THR A 251 14.61 8.11 0.02
N GLY A 252 13.82 8.80 0.84
CA GLY A 252 13.69 10.25 0.76
C GLY A 252 15.04 10.98 0.90
N ALA A 253 15.90 10.50 1.81
CA ALA A 253 17.24 11.06 2.00
C ALA A 253 18.12 10.89 0.76
N GLU A 254 18.17 9.69 0.15
CA GLU A 254 18.94 9.42 -1.06
C GLU A 254 18.50 10.31 -2.25
N LEU A 255 17.18 10.55 -2.40
CA LEU A 255 16.69 11.44 -3.46
C LEU A 255 17.10 12.90 -3.27
N LEU A 256 17.22 13.34 -2.01
CA LEU A 256 17.55 14.73 -1.67
C LEU A 256 19.06 15.00 -1.65
N ASP A 257 19.87 14.04 -1.23
CA ASP A 257 21.31 14.21 -1.05
C ASP A 257 22.11 13.80 -2.29
N GLU A 258 21.63 12.82 -3.06
CA GLU A 258 22.28 12.28 -4.25
C GLU A 258 21.31 12.23 -5.45
N PRO A 259 20.78 13.38 -5.92
CA PRO A 259 19.87 13.40 -7.07
C PRO A 259 20.58 12.89 -8.33
N ALA A 260 19.95 11.92 -9.03
CA ALA A 260 20.56 11.21 -10.16
C ALA A 260 20.84 12.12 -11.36
N ASP A 261 20.05 13.17 -11.58
CA ASP A 261 20.23 14.10 -12.70
C ASP A 261 19.43 15.42 -12.52
N ASP A 262 19.56 16.31 -13.52
CA ASP A 262 18.87 17.61 -13.54
C ASP A 262 17.33 17.51 -13.53
N PHE A 263 16.74 16.41 -14.01
CA PHE A 263 15.30 16.21 -13.93
C PHE A 263 14.87 16.03 -12.49
N VAL A 264 15.59 15.19 -11.73
CA VAL A 264 15.32 14.95 -10.31
C VAL A 264 15.47 16.25 -9.51
N ILE A 265 16.56 17.00 -9.73
CA ILE A 265 16.81 18.30 -9.10
C ILE A 265 15.64 19.24 -9.32
N ARG A 266 15.22 19.43 -10.58
CA ARG A 266 14.09 20.32 -10.94
C ARG A 266 12.76 19.81 -10.42
N PHE A 267 12.49 18.51 -10.49
CA PHE A 267 11.23 17.95 -10.05
C PHE A 267 11.02 18.13 -8.54
N LEU A 268 12.07 17.87 -7.76
CA LEU A 268 12.07 18.07 -6.31
C LEU A 268 12.18 19.56 -5.94
N GLY A 269 12.65 20.43 -6.85
CA GLY A 269 12.87 21.86 -6.63
C GLY A 269 14.06 22.10 -5.72
N LEU A 270 15.15 21.34 -5.89
CA LEU A 270 16.38 21.44 -5.09
C LEU A 270 17.27 22.59 -5.52
N ASP A 271 16.99 23.22 -6.64
CA ASP A 271 17.57 24.50 -7.11
C ASP A 271 17.17 25.69 -6.22
N ASP A 272 16.07 25.60 -5.47
CA ASP A 272 15.70 26.53 -4.40
C ASP A 272 16.24 26.04 -3.04
N ALA A 273 17.24 26.73 -2.50
CA ALA A 273 17.88 26.37 -1.24
C ALA A 273 16.93 26.37 -0.02
N ALA A 274 15.91 27.22 0.00
CA ALA A 274 14.92 27.28 1.07
C ALA A 274 14.01 26.04 1.01
N ARG A 275 13.56 25.67 -0.19
CA ARG A 275 12.77 24.46 -0.43
C ARG A 275 13.58 23.20 -0.10
N ALA A 276 14.82 23.09 -0.59
CA ALA A 276 15.70 21.97 -0.32
C ALA A 276 15.90 21.72 1.18
N ARG A 277 16.09 22.80 1.97
CA ARG A 277 16.20 22.71 3.43
C ARG A 277 14.92 22.17 4.06
N ARG A 278 13.77 22.73 3.66
CA ARG A 278 12.46 22.28 4.18
C ARG A 278 12.19 20.81 3.87
N LEU A 279 12.50 20.34 2.66
CA LEU A 279 12.31 18.93 2.28
C LEU A 279 13.20 17.99 3.10
N ARG A 280 14.44 18.38 3.40
CA ARG A 280 15.33 17.61 4.31
C ARG A 280 14.75 17.51 5.72
N GLU A 281 14.21 18.60 6.26
CA GLU A 281 13.55 18.58 7.56
C GLU A 281 12.36 17.59 7.59
N VAL A 282 11.60 17.48 6.51
CA VAL A 282 10.51 16.50 6.38
C VAL A 282 11.05 15.06 6.34
N ALA A 283 12.07 14.80 5.51
CA ALA A 283 12.67 13.48 5.39
C ALA A 283 13.32 13.02 6.71
N ASP A 284 14.07 13.90 7.39
CA ASP A 284 14.69 13.62 8.67
C ASP A 284 13.67 13.30 9.78
N ALA A 285 12.54 14.04 9.80
CA ALA A 285 11.47 13.79 10.75
C ALA A 285 10.84 12.40 10.53
N THR A 286 10.65 11.99 9.28
CA THR A 286 10.11 10.67 8.90
C THR A 286 11.07 9.56 9.32
N ASP A 287 12.35 9.70 9.02
CA ASP A 287 13.38 8.75 9.42
C ASP A 287 13.51 8.62 10.94
N ALA A 288 13.42 9.73 11.69
CA ALA A 288 13.48 9.73 13.15
C ALA A 288 12.28 8.98 13.77
N VAL A 289 11.09 9.11 13.18
CA VAL A 289 9.89 8.40 13.63
C VAL A 289 9.97 6.93 13.25
N ALA A 290 10.46 6.59 12.04
CA ALA A 290 10.68 5.22 11.59
C ALA A 290 11.62 4.44 12.52
N ARG A 291 12.70 5.07 12.99
CA ARG A 291 13.65 4.47 13.94
C ARG A 291 13.06 4.25 15.34
N ARG A 292 12.13 5.07 15.79
CA ARG A 292 11.49 4.95 17.11
C ARG A 292 10.43 3.85 17.19
N SER A 293 9.84 3.47 16.07
CA SER A 293 8.73 2.50 16.01
C SER A 293 9.15 1.04 15.84
N GLY A 294 10.47 0.72 15.79
CA GLY A 294 11.13 -0.58 16.11
C GLY A 294 10.88 -1.64 15.14
N PRO A 295 10.13 -2.37 14.53
CA PRO A 295 10.41 -3.62 13.81
C PRO A 295 10.83 -3.52 12.34
N ARG A 296 11.00 -2.31 11.79
CA ARG A 296 11.41 -2.11 10.37
C ARG A 296 12.87 -2.49 10.07
N GLU A 297 13.72 -2.70 11.08
CA GLU A 297 15.16 -3.01 10.89
C GLU A 297 15.45 -4.44 10.38
N ALA A 298 14.52 -5.38 10.53
CA ALA A 298 14.76 -6.76 10.09
C ALA A 298 14.88 -6.93 8.57
N SER A 299 14.39 -5.97 7.77
CA SER A 299 14.42 -6.01 6.30
C SER A 299 15.70 -5.44 5.66
N ARG A 300 16.51 -4.67 6.41
CA ARG A 300 17.72 -4.02 5.86
C ARG A 300 18.93 -4.96 5.71
N ARG A 301 18.92 -6.16 6.30
CA ARG A 301 20.09 -7.08 6.28
C ARG A 301 20.09 -8.14 5.17
N GLY A 302 19.08 -8.21 4.32
CA GLY A 302 18.94 -9.23 3.28
C GLY A 302 19.56 -8.90 1.92
N ALA A 303 19.96 -7.66 1.65
CA ALA A 303 20.42 -7.24 0.32
C ALA A 303 21.96 -7.14 0.12
N ALA A 304 22.76 -7.44 1.16
CA ALA A 304 24.21 -7.31 1.09
C ALA A 304 24.95 -8.66 1.17
N GLY A 305 24.50 -9.67 0.41
CA GLY A 305 25.13 -10.99 0.55
C GLY A 305 24.94 -11.94 -0.63
N THR A 306 25.14 -11.48 -1.88
CA THR A 306 25.38 -12.41 -3.00
C THR A 306 26.20 -11.73 -4.10
N GLU A 307 27.45 -11.36 -3.77
CA GLU A 307 28.51 -11.21 -4.74
C GLU A 307 29.79 -11.80 -4.11
N SER A 308 30.05 -13.07 -4.34
CA SER A 308 31.33 -13.74 -4.41
C SER A 308 31.18 -15.25 -4.23
N ALA A 309 31.09 -15.99 -5.31
CA ALA A 309 31.81 -17.25 -5.57
C ALA A 309 31.51 -17.71 -7.01
#